data_241d93db24b01dbb528849774032036e
#
_entry.id   241d93db24b01dbb528849774032036e
#
_cell.length_a   1.000
_cell.length_b   1.000
_cell.length_c   1.000
_cell.angle_alpha   90.00
_cell.angle_beta   90.00
_cell.angle_gamma   90.00
#
_symmetry.space_group_name_H-M   'P 1'
#
loop_
_entity.id
_entity.type
_entity.pdbx_description
1 polymer ?
#
loop_
_entity_poly.entity_id
_entity_poly.type
_entity_poly.pdbx_seq_one_letter_code
_entity_poly.pdbx_strand_id
1 'polypeptide(L)'
;MTPTVLYRTADLLVRHVPAADNTRHAVTFDCYHDDRTLDRLGFGEEYFARHGIPATHLLSRDNDWFQYPDLPAALEAMRAAASDAGRVLAYGSSMGAYAAVRFADAVGATAALALSPQYSVDPAKAPFERRWGQDQRRLRFLPALDGPIRSHVRPVIAYDPSSTDRLHADLIARDTPVQRLRLPFAGHPVGSFLHDAGLLHRLVMETLDGTLDAAGFERDTRAARRGSAQFYGILAARQPSSRHKCAVGLAQRAVTLDPARPGSHHALALCLSAAGRHAEALAAHERVAALERHPGYMMDHLDALRLAGDTAVALAVAHGIRAAWPHHAGIHNTIAELLRAQRDVRGALGFAEQAMALDPGSAHYRRTVAVLRAKLHPLAPHLATRALFLCARKALGGR
;
A
#
# COMPACT_ATOMS: atom_id res chain seq x y z
N MET A 1 17.48 -25.08 -12.67
CA MET A 1 16.35 -26.04 -12.71
C MET A 1 15.13 -25.29 -13.21
N THR A 2 14.23 -25.91 -13.98
CA THR A 2 13.08 -25.23 -14.60
C THR A 2 11.92 -25.16 -13.64
N PRO A 3 11.27 -23.98 -13.46
CA PRO A 3 10.05 -23.86 -12.67
C PRO A 3 8.92 -24.73 -13.21
N THR A 4 8.09 -25.29 -12.32
CA THR A 4 6.92 -26.10 -12.67
C THR A 4 5.64 -25.50 -12.10
N VAL A 5 4.55 -25.58 -12.85
CA VAL A 5 3.22 -25.16 -12.40
C VAL A 5 2.55 -26.35 -11.70
N LEU A 6 2.21 -26.19 -10.43
CA LEU A 6 1.56 -27.22 -9.61
C LEU A 6 0.04 -27.08 -9.59
N TYR A 7 -0.46 -25.83 -9.68
CA TYR A 7 -1.87 -25.51 -9.67
C TYR A 7 -2.11 -24.23 -10.48
N ARG A 8 -3.20 -24.19 -11.25
CA ARG A 8 -3.55 -23.00 -12.03
C ARG A 8 -5.05 -22.89 -12.22
N THR A 9 -5.58 -21.70 -11.97
CA THR A 9 -6.93 -21.28 -12.34
C THR A 9 -6.87 -19.93 -13.07
N ALA A 10 -8.01 -19.30 -13.29
CA ALA A 10 -8.04 -17.96 -13.85
C ALA A 10 -7.45 -16.92 -12.89
N ASP A 11 -7.52 -17.16 -11.57
CA ASP A 11 -7.21 -16.20 -10.53
C ASP A 11 -5.97 -16.53 -9.70
N LEU A 12 -5.56 -17.82 -9.67
CA LEU A 12 -4.45 -18.32 -8.86
C LEU A 12 -3.47 -19.13 -9.68
N LEU A 13 -2.19 -19.00 -9.35
CA LEU A 13 -1.11 -19.82 -9.85
C LEU A 13 -0.20 -20.26 -8.71
N VAL A 14 0.04 -21.57 -8.57
CA VAL A 14 1.09 -22.12 -7.73
C VAL A 14 2.24 -22.56 -8.61
N ARG A 15 3.40 -21.94 -8.42
CA ARG A 15 4.63 -22.25 -9.13
C ARG A 15 5.71 -22.74 -8.18
N HIS A 16 6.29 -23.88 -8.48
CA HIS A 16 7.42 -24.44 -7.76
C HIS A 16 8.72 -24.19 -8.51
N VAL A 17 9.72 -23.69 -7.82
CA VAL A 17 11.08 -23.46 -8.27
C VAL A 17 11.99 -24.44 -7.51
N PRO A 18 12.44 -25.53 -8.12
CA PRO A 18 13.31 -26.48 -7.45
C PRO A 18 14.72 -25.92 -7.25
N ALA A 19 15.39 -26.41 -6.21
CA ALA A 19 16.79 -26.09 -5.92
C ALA A 19 17.52 -27.29 -5.33
N ALA A 20 18.80 -27.14 -5.01
CA ALA A 20 19.62 -28.26 -4.54
C ALA A 20 19.40 -28.62 -3.06
N ASP A 21 18.94 -27.66 -2.26
CA ASP A 21 18.63 -27.88 -0.84
C ASP A 21 17.35 -28.70 -0.72
N ASN A 22 17.44 -29.86 -0.08
CA ASN A 22 16.28 -30.72 0.21
C ASN A 22 15.84 -30.69 1.68
N THR A 23 16.52 -29.91 2.50
CA THR A 23 16.22 -29.79 3.94
C THR A 23 15.35 -28.62 4.28
N ARG A 24 15.37 -27.58 3.44
CA ARG A 24 14.64 -26.31 3.60
C ARG A 24 13.73 -26.06 2.41
N HIS A 25 12.61 -25.38 2.66
CA HIS A 25 11.68 -24.96 1.62
C HIS A 25 11.05 -23.62 1.97
N ALA A 26 10.87 -22.75 0.98
CA ALA A 26 10.13 -21.51 1.16
C ALA A 26 8.76 -21.59 0.48
N VAL A 27 7.72 -21.21 1.20
CA VAL A 27 6.37 -21.03 0.69
C VAL A 27 6.05 -19.54 0.75
N THR A 28 5.84 -18.91 -0.40
CA THR A 28 5.65 -17.47 -0.46
C THR A 28 4.30 -17.09 -1.03
N PHE A 29 3.82 -15.92 -0.60
CA PHE A 29 2.53 -15.36 -0.99
C PHE A 29 2.74 -13.98 -1.61
N ASP A 30 2.03 -13.69 -2.70
CA ASP A 30 2.10 -12.41 -3.39
C ASP A 30 1.85 -11.22 -2.47
N CYS A 31 2.60 -10.16 -2.68
CA CYS A 31 2.29 -8.86 -2.12
C CYS A 31 1.28 -8.10 -3.00
N TYR A 32 0.81 -6.94 -2.54
CA TYR A 32 -0.02 -6.04 -3.35
C TYR A 32 0.76 -5.57 -4.60
N HIS A 33 0.13 -5.61 -5.78
CA HIS A 33 0.76 -5.31 -7.07
C HIS A 33 -0.25 -4.75 -8.07
N ASP A 34 0.26 -4.11 -9.13
CA ASP A 34 -0.56 -3.57 -10.23
C ASP A 34 -0.61 -4.49 -11.47
N ASP A 35 0.31 -5.47 -11.56
CA ASP A 35 0.34 -6.46 -12.65
C ASP A 35 -0.75 -7.52 -12.44
N ARG A 36 -1.73 -7.56 -13.34
CA ARG A 36 -2.87 -8.49 -13.30
C ARG A 36 -2.60 -9.82 -14.03
N THR A 37 -1.37 -10.04 -14.51
CA THR A 37 -0.98 -11.31 -15.12
C THR A 37 -0.48 -12.29 -14.06
N LEU A 38 -0.56 -13.58 -14.36
CA LEU A 38 0.04 -14.65 -13.54
C LEU A 38 1.41 -15.09 -14.10
N ASP A 39 1.92 -14.42 -15.11
CA ASP A 39 3.17 -14.80 -15.78
C ASP A 39 4.41 -14.10 -15.18
N ARG A 40 4.21 -13.25 -14.17
CA ARG A 40 5.28 -12.58 -13.41
C ARG A 40 6.00 -13.51 -12.45
N LEU A 41 7.12 -13.07 -11.88
CA LEU A 41 7.83 -13.79 -10.82
C LEU A 41 7.02 -13.76 -9.51
N GLY A 42 7.12 -14.85 -8.74
CA GLY A 42 6.56 -14.91 -7.38
C GLY A 42 7.34 -14.08 -6.38
N PHE A 43 6.70 -13.72 -5.26
CA PHE A 43 7.36 -12.95 -4.20
C PHE A 43 8.60 -13.67 -3.68
N GLY A 44 9.77 -13.02 -3.79
CA GLY A 44 11.05 -13.57 -3.34
C GLY A 44 11.63 -14.72 -4.22
N GLU A 45 11.07 -14.99 -5.40
CA GLU A 45 11.49 -16.09 -6.28
C GLU A 45 12.97 -16.02 -6.63
N GLU A 46 13.45 -14.87 -7.13
CA GLU A 46 14.87 -14.68 -7.43
C GLU A 46 15.77 -14.80 -6.19
N TYR A 47 15.27 -14.34 -5.04
CA TYR A 47 16.01 -14.43 -3.80
C TYR A 47 16.26 -15.87 -3.39
N PHE A 48 15.24 -16.71 -3.32
CA PHE A 48 15.37 -18.11 -2.93
C PHE A 48 16.16 -18.92 -3.97
N ALA A 49 15.93 -18.67 -5.25
CA ALA A 49 16.71 -19.31 -6.33
C ALA A 49 18.21 -19.00 -6.21
N ARG A 50 18.57 -17.74 -5.95
CA ARG A 50 19.98 -17.32 -5.75
C ARG A 50 20.63 -17.99 -4.54
N HIS A 51 19.85 -18.30 -3.52
CA HIS A 51 20.36 -18.94 -2.29
C HIS A 51 20.21 -20.47 -2.31
N GLY A 52 19.80 -21.07 -3.45
CA GLY A 52 19.70 -22.49 -3.62
C GLY A 52 18.62 -23.16 -2.76
N ILE A 53 17.61 -22.40 -2.32
CA ILE A 53 16.50 -22.87 -1.51
C ILE A 53 15.30 -23.10 -2.43
N PRO A 54 14.73 -24.33 -2.48
CA PRO A 54 13.52 -24.58 -3.25
C PRO A 54 12.36 -23.77 -2.70
N ALA A 55 11.52 -23.25 -3.60
CA ALA A 55 10.44 -22.39 -3.19
C ALA A 55 9.15 -22.66 -3.98
N THR A 56 8.03 -22.51 -3.32
CA THR A 56 6.71 -22.58 -3.93
C THR A 56 6.01 -21.23 -3.75
N HIS A 57 5.58 -20.64 -4.85
CA HIS A 57 5.04 -19.29 -4.90
C HIS A 57 3.57 -19.33 -5.25
N LEU A 58 2.72 -18.74 -4.42
CA LEU A 58 1.32 -18.47 -4.73
C LEU A 58 1.19 -17.08 -5.32
N LEU A 59 0.83 -16.99 -6.59
CA LEU A 59 0.50 -15.77 -7.30
C LEU A 59 -1.01 -15.62 -7.39
N SER A 60 -1.50 -14.40 -7.21
CA SER A 60 -2.90 -14.03 -7.38
C SER A 60 -3.05 -13.01 -8.51
N ARG A 61 -4.10 -13.12 -9.34
CA ARG A 61 -4.34 -12.15 -10.40
C ARG A 61 -4.68 -10.77 -9.85
N ASP A 62 -5.47 -10.75 -8.78
CA ASP A 62 -5.98 -9.53 -8.18
C ASP A 62 -5.55 -9.38 -6.72
N ASN A 63 -5.61 -8.14 -6.23
CA ASN A 63 -5.32 -7.81 -4.83
C ASN A 63 -6.55 -8.10 -3.96
N ASP A 64 -6.89 -9.37 -3.78
CA ASP A 64 -8.12 -9.85 -3.12
C ASP A 64 -7.87 -10.46 -1.74
N TRP A 65 -6.68 -10.24 -1.15
CA TRP A 65 -6.30 -10.85 0.14
C TRP A 65 -6.58 -12.34 0.18
N PHE A 66 -6.36 -13.02 -0.95
CA PHE A 66 -6.54 -14.46 -1.13
C PHE A 66 -7.97 -14.95 -0.81
N GLN A 67 -8.99 -14.11 -1.06
CA GLN A 67 -10.40 -14.45 -0.85
C GLN A 67 -10.97 -15.24 -2.04
N TYR A 68 -10.35 -16.37 -2.37
CA TYR A 68 -10.73 -17.24 -3.49
C TYR A 68 -11.31 -18.55 -2.98
N PRO A 69 -12.47 -19.00 -3.47
CA PRO A 69 -13.10 -20.27 -3.03
C PRO A 69 -12.20 -21.51 -3.27
N ASP A 70 -11.34 -21.46 -4.29
CA ASP A 70 -10.43 -22.53 -4.68
C ASP A 70 -9.03 -22.43 -4.02
N LEU A 71 -8.81 -21.44 -3.17
CA LEU A 71 -7.57 -21.28 -2.41
C LEU A 71 -7.15 -22.56 -1.63
N PRO A 72 -8.05 -23.34 -0.99
CA PRO A 72 -7.65 -24.54 -0.28
C PRO A 72 -6.91 -25.56 -1.17
N ALA A 73 -7.30 -25.71 -2.43
CA ALA A 73 -6.62 -26.61 -3.37
C ALA A 73 -5.20 -26.10 -3.75
N ALA A 74 -5.05 -24.77 -3.89
CA ALA A 74 -3.74 -24.15 -4.11
C ALA A 74 -2.80 -24.36 -2.90
N LEU A 75 -3.31 -24.18 -1.67
CA LEU A 75 -2.54 -24.40 -0.44
C LEU A 75 -2.11 -25.86 -0.28
N GLU A 76 -2.96 -26.83 -0.65
CA GLU A 76 -2.61 -28.24 -0.62
C GLU A 76 -1.52 -28.59 -1.64
N ALA A 77 -1.57 -28.00 -2.84
CA ALA A 77 -0.49 -28.17 -3.83
C ALA A 77 0.85 -27.61 -3.31
N MET A 78 0.82 -26.48 -2.60
CA MET A 78 2.02 -25.92 -1.97
C MET A 78 2.55 -26.81 -0.84
N ARG A 79 1.65 -27.33 -0.01
CA ARG A 79 2.00 -28.25 1.07
C ARG A 79 2.63 -29.52 0.55
N ALA A 80 2.06 -30.13 -0.49
CA ALA A 80 2.59 -31.34 -1.11
C ALA A 80 4.01 -31.11 -1.65
N ALA A 81 4.29 -29.97 -2.27
CA ALA A 81 5.62 -29.63 -2.77
C ALA A 81 6.67 -29.39 -1.68
N ALA A 82 6.25 -29.06 -0.46
CA ALA A 82 7.14 -28.79 0.67
C ALA A 82 7.25 -29.99 1.64
N SER A 83 6.54 -31.11 1.39
CA SER A 83 6.35 -32.22 2.34
C SER A 83 7.63 -32.90 2.81
N ASP A 84 8.65 -32.95 1.95
CA ASP A 84 9.91 -33.64 2.23
C ASP A 84 10.93 -32.75 2.97
N ALA A 85 10.64 -31.44 3.09
CA ALA A 85 11.55 -30.52 3.74
C ALA A 85 11.38 -30.56 5.27
N GLY A 86 12.50 -30.65 6.00
CA GLY A 86 12.51 -30.59 7.46
C GLY A 86 12.18 -29.20 8.01
N ARG A 87 12.38 -28.15 7.23
CA ARG A 87 12.09 -26.75 7.57
C ARG A 87 11.35 -26.06 6.44
N VAL A 88 10.16 -25.57 6.74
CA VAL A 88 9.29 -24.88 5.77
C VAL A 88 8.98 -23.49 6.30
N LEU A 89 9.35 -22.44 5.54
CA LEU A 89 9.09 -21.05 5.87
C LEU A 89 7.89 -20.52 5.06
N ALA A 90 6.79 -20.16 5.74
CA ALA A 90 5.76 -19.30 5.15
C ALA A 90 6.22 -17.84 5.18
N TYR A 91 6.31 -17.19 4.02
CA TYR A 91 6.88 -15.84 3.92
C TYR A 91 6.05 -14.93 3.03
N GLY A 92 5.87 -13.70 3.50
CA GLY A 92 5.14 -12.68 2.75
C GLY A 92 5.33 -11.27 3.30
N SER A 93 4.91 -10.30 2.47
CA SER A 93 4.93 -8.88 2.80
C SER A 93 3.56 -8.27 2.54
N SER A 94 3.09 -7.41 3.44
CA SER A 94 1.78 -6.73 3.34
C SER A 94 0.63 -7.74 3.10
N MET A 95 -0.04 -7.72 1.94
CA MET A 95 -1.07 -8.70 1.57
C MET A 95 -0.55 -10.15 1.65
N GLY A 96 0.69 -10.40 1.18
CA GLY A 96 1.30 -11.73 1.32
C GLY A 96 1.60 -12.10 2.77
N ALA A 97 1.89 -11.13 3.63
CA ALA A 97 2.11 -11.38 5.05
C ALA A 97 0.80 -11.74 5.80
N TYR A 98 -0.35 -11.21 5.37
CA TYR A 98 -1.67 -11.68 5.81
C TYR A 98 -1.80 -13.19 5.56
N ALA A 99 -1.46 -13.64 4.36
CA ALA A 99 -1.53 -15.06 4.00
C ALA A 99 -0.51 -15.90 4.75
N ALA A 100 0.75 -15.44 4.86
CA ALA A 100 1.83 -16.16 5.54
C ALA A 100 1.50 -16.46 7.02
N VAL A 101 0.81 -15.54 7.71
CA VAL A 101 0.36 -15.77 9.10
C VAL A 101 -0.84 -16.71 9.14
N ARG A 102 -1.79 -16.53 8.24
CA ARG A 102 -3.11 -17.17 8.30
C ARG A 102 -3.08 -18.61 7.80
N PHE A 103 -2.27 -18.89 6.78
CA PHE A 103 -2.23 -20.17 6.09
C PHE A 103 -0.95 -20.97 6.38
N ALA A 104 -0.14 -20.56 7.37
CA ALA A 104 1.08 -21.27 7.74
C ALA A 104 0.87 -22.77 7.97
N ASP A 105 -0.14 -23.13 8.77
CA ASP A 105 -0.46 -24.52 9.07
C ASP A 105 -0.96 -25.27 7.82
N ALA A 106 -1.75 -24.62 6.98
CA ALA A 106 -2.31 -25.20 5.77
C ALA A 106 -1.24 -25.61 4.75
N VAL A 107 -0.12 -24.87 4.71
CA VAL A 107 1.02 -25.17 3.82
C VAL A 107 2.11 -26.03 4.52
N GLY A 108 1.87 -26.50 5.74
CA GLY A 108 2.83 -27.32 6.49
C GLY A 108 4.07 -26.54 6.94
N ALA A 109 3.96 -25.23 7.15
CA ALA A 109 5.09 -24.41 7.58
C ALA A 109 5.54 -24.78 9.00
N THR A 110 6.86 -24.80 9.22
CA THR A 110 7.50 -24.93 10.55
C THR A 110 7.88 -23.58 11.14
N ALA A 111 7.96 -22.53 10.29
CA ALA A 111 8.20 -21.14 10.65
C ALA A 111 7.37 -20.21 9.76
N ALA A 112 7.06 -19.03 10.24
CA ALA A 112 6.40 -18.00 9.44
C ALA A 112 7.05 -16.64 9.67
N LEU A 113 7.32 -15.90 8.59
CA LEU A 113 7.84 -14.55 8.60
C LEU A 113 6.85 -13.63 7.87
N ALA A 114 6.30 -12.67 8.59
CA ALA A 114 5.33 -11.73 8.09
C ALA A 114 5.86 -10.30 8.21
N LEU A 115 6.10 -9.65 7.06
CA LEU A 115 6.55 -8.26 7.00
C LEU A 115 5.33 -7.34 6.85
N SER A 116 5.04 -6.55 7.87
CA SER A 116 3.88 -5.64 7.92
C SER A 116 2.53 -6.31 7.61
N PRO A 117 2.15 -7.41 8.29
CA PRO A 117 0.93 -8.13 8.01
C PRO A 117 -0.32 -7.30 8.33
N GLN A 118 -1.38 -7.45 7.53
CA GLN A 118 -2.72 -7.12 7.94
C GLN A 118 -3.34 -8.30 8.72
N TYR A 119 -4.15 -8.00 9.74
CA TYR A 119 -5.02 -9.00 10.36
C TYR A 119 -6.19 -9.33 9.44
N SER A 120 -6.81 -8.30 8.91
CA SER A 120 -7.84 -8.29 7.88
C SER A 120 -7.95 -6.90 7.31
N VAL A 121 -8.47 -6.77 6.09
CA VAL A 121 -8.89 -5.49 5.51
C VAL A 121 -10.42 -5.35 5.52
N ASP A 122 -11.15 -6.29 6.09
CA ASP A 122 -12.59 -6.17 6.33
C ASP A 122 -12.86 -5.03 7.34
N PRO A 123 -13.62 -4.00 6.95
CA PRO A 123 -13.96 -2.88 7.85
C PRO A 123 -14.68 -3.31 9.13
N ALA A 124 -15.38 -4.46 9.12
CA ALA A 124 -16.02 -5.01 10.31
C ALA A 124 -15.02 -5.52 11.35
N LYS A 125 -13.81 -5.94 10.93
CA LYS A 125 -12.76 -6.50 11.78
C LYS A 125 -11.64 -5.51 12.07
N ALA A 126 -11.32 -4.64 11.10
CA ALA A 126 -10.26 -3.64 11.18
C ALA A 126 -10.78 -2.26 10.74
N PRO A 127 -11.69 -1.61 11.49
CA PRO A 127 -12.32 -0.34 11.11
C PRO A 127 -11.32 0.82 11.04
N PHE A 128 -10.14 0.66 11.60
CA PHE A 128 -9.04 1.62 11.53
C PHE A 128 -8.25 1.54 10.20
N GLU A 129 -8.36 0.41 9.45
CA GLU A 129 -7.67 0.24 8.19
C GLU A 129 -8.41 0.98 7.07
N ARG A 130 -7.77 1.99 6.49
CA ARG A 130 -8.36 2.84 5.45
C ARG A 130 -7.53 2.94 4.18
N ARG A 131 -6.32 2.37 4.20
CA ARG A 131 -5.39 2.40 3.06
C ARG A 131 -5.97 1.71 1.82
N TRP A 132 -6.76 0.67 2.01
CA TRP A 132 -7.29 -0.22 0.99
C TRP A 132 -8.79 -0.01 0.73
N GLY A 133 -9.28 1.21 0.89
CA GLY A 133 -10.72 1.52 0.84
C GLY A 133 -11.42 1.18 -0.47
N GLN A 134 -10.72 1.19 -1.61
CA GLN A 134 -11.28 0.75 -2.89
C GLN A 134 -11.43 -0.78 -2.91
N ASP A 135 -10.40 -1.50 -2.50
CA ASP A 135 -10.42 -2.97 -2.42
C ASP A 135 -11.46 -3.45 -1.42
N GLN A 136 -11.53 -2.84 -0.23
CA GLN A 136 -12.53 -3.16 0.80
C GLN A 136 -13.97 -3.14 0.27
N ARG A 137 -14.30 -2.21 -0.64
CA ARG A 137 -15.64 -2.11 -1.23
C ARG A 137 -15.91 -3.17 -2.30
N ARG A 138 -14.86 -3.68 -2.92
CA ARG A 138 -14.92 -4.70 -3.97
C ARG A 138 -14.89 -6.11 -3.42
N LEU A 139 -14.17 -6.32 -2.32
CA LEU A 139 -13.91 -7.63 -1.75
C LEU A 139 -15.15 -8.26 -1.13
N ARG A 140 -15.29 -9.54 -1.37
CA ARG A 140 -16.22 -10.42 -0.64
C ARG A 140 -15.40 -11.30 0.31
N PHE A 141 -15.47 -10.99 1.59
CA PHE A 141 -14.74 -11.75 2.60
C PHE A 141 -15.42 -13.11 2.82
N LEU A 142 -14.62 -14.19 2.71
CA LEU A 142 -15.08 -15.56 2.92
C LEU A 142 -14.77 -15.95 4.38
N PRO A 143 -15.79 -16.28 5.21
CA PRO A 143 -15.57 -16.57 6.62
C PRO A 143 -14.57 -17.71 6.88
N ALA A 144 -14.49 -18.69 5.99
CA ALA A 144 -13.53 -19.78 6.07
C ALA A 144 -12.08 -19.32 5.86
N LEU A 145 -11.85 -18.22 5.11
CA LEU A 145 -10.52 -17.71 4.77
C LEU A 145 -10.12 -16.48 5.58
N ASP A 146 -11.09 -15.77 6.17
CA ASP A 146 -10.85 -14.55 6.95
C ASP A 146 -11.41 -14.65 8.39
N GLY A 147 -11.54 -15.86 8.93
CA GLY A 147 -11.90 -16.14 10.34
C GLY A 147 -10.78 -15.77 11.32
N PRO A 148 -10.90 -16.09 12.63
CA PRO A 148 -9.82 -15.96 13.59
C PRO A 148 -8.59 -16.75 13.16
N ILE A 149 -7.40 -16.19 13.45
CA ILE A 149 -6.13 -16.85 13.10
C ILE A 149 -5.88 -17.96 14.13
N ARG A 150 -5.77 -19.19 13.62
CA ARG A 150 -5.37 -20.34 14.41
C ARG A 150 -4.13 -20.95 13.78
N SER A 151 -2.99 -20.86 14.44
CA SER A 151 -1.74 -21.41 13.95
C SER A 151 -0.97 -22.09 15.06
N HIS A 152 -0.42 -23.28 14.76
CA HIS A 152 0.55 -23.97 15.61
C HIS A 152 1.93 -23.35 15.45
N VAL A 153 2.19 -22.70 14.33
CA VAL A 153 3.42 -21.95 14.09
C VAL A 153 3.33 -20.61 14.81
N ARG A 154 4.34 -20.26 15.60
CA ARG A 154 4.49 -18.94 16.19
C ARG A 154 5.11 -17.97 15.18
N PRO A 155 4.33 -17.13 14.47
CA PRO A 155 4.88 -16.29 13.41
C PRO A 155 5.75 -15.17 13.98
N VAL A 156 6.83 -14.87 13.25
CA VAL A 156 7.63 -13.66 13.42
C VAL A 156 6.95 -12.54 12.64
N ILE A 157 6.52 -11.49 13.35
CA ILE A 157 5.86 -10.33 12.76
C ILE A 157 6.78 -9.12 12.88
N ALA A 158 7.31 -8.64 11.74
CA ALA A 158 8.11 -7.42 11.67
C ALA A 158 7.24 -6.24 11.20
N TYR A 159 7.18 -5.16 11.97
CA TYR A 159 6.31 -4.02 11.68
C TYR A 159 6.83 -2.71 12.25
N ASP A 160 6.35 -1.59 11.70
CA ASP A 160 6.58 -0.26 12.27
C ASP A 160 5.54 0.05 13.37
N PRO A 161 5.93 0.13 14.65
CA PRO A 161 5.00 0.41 15.74
C PRO A 161 4.42 1.84 15.71
N SER A 162 4.98 2.75 14.90
CA SER A 162 4.45 4.11 14.69
C SER A 162 3.39 4.19 13.61
N SER A 163 3.13 3.07 12.88
CA SER A 163 2.13 2.97 11.82
C SER A 163 0.86 2.24 12.27
N THR A 164 -0.13 2.18 11.37
CA THR A 164 -1.36 1.39 11.54
C THR A 164 -1.07 -0.11 11.69
N ASP A 165 0.09 -0.59 11.20
CA ASP A 165 0.49 -2.00 11.28
C ASP A 165 0.57 -2.51 12.73
N ARG A 166 0.81 -1.62 13.70
CA ARG A 166 0.76 -1.96 15.13
C ARG A 166 -0.61 -2.52 15.54
N LEU A 167 -1.68 -1.91 15.04
CA LEU A 167 -3.04 -2.34 15.38
C LEU A 167 -3.35 -3.73 14.78
N HIS A 168 -2.86 -4.01 13.58
CA HIS A 168 -2.95 -5.34 12.98
C HIS A 168 -2.13 -6.37 13.78
N ALA A 169 -0.89 -6.04 14.14
CA ALA A 169 -0.05 -6.91 14.96
C ALA A 169 -0.68 -7.22 16.35
N ASP A 170 -1.39 -6.24 16.94
CA ASP A 170 -2.13 -6.43 18.19
C ASP A 170 -3.32 -7.37 18.01
N LEU A 171 -4.06 -7.27 16.88
CA LEU A 171 -5.15 -8.17 16.55
C LEU A 171 -4.66 -9.61 16.29
N ILE A 172 -3.56 -9.77 15.54
CA ILE A 172 -2.96 -11.10 15.29
C ILE A 172 -2.53 -11.74 16.62
N ALA A 173 -1.86 -10.98 17.47
CA ALA A 173 -1.37 -11.49 18.75
C ALA A 173 -2.47 -11.81 19.78
N ARG A 174 -3.69 -11.34 19.55
CA ARG A 174 -4.87 -11.73 20.34
C ARG A 174 -5.37 -13.14 19.96
N ASP A 175 -5.24 -13.50 18.70
CA ASP A 175 -5.72 -14.78 18.17
C ASP A 175 -4.67 -15.90 18.30
N THR A 176 -3.38 -15.59 18.14
CA THR A 176 -2.28 -16.58 18.18
C THR A 176 -1.02 -16.00 18.80
N PRO A 177 -0.19 -16.80 19.51
CA PRO A 177 1.11 -16.35 20.01
C PRO A 177 2.02 -15.91 18.86
N VAL A 178 2.66 -14.74 18.99
CA VAL A 178 3.56 -14.18 17.97
C VAL A 178 4.91 -13.79 18.55
N GLN A 179 5.95 -13.80 17.73
CA GLN A 179 7.21 -13.13 18.01
C GLN A 179 7.24 -11.78 17.29
N ARG A 180 7.22 -10.69 18.05
CA ARG A 180 7.16 -9.34 17.50
C ARG A 180 8.56 -8.78 17.29
N LEU A 181 8.80 -8.21 16.10
CA LEU A 181 9.95 -7.36 15.77
C LEU A 181 9.45 -5.95 15.52
N ARG A 182 9.76 -5.05 16.44
CA ARG A 182 9.36 -3.64 16.36
C ARG A 182 10.45 -2.82 15.71
N LEU A 183 10.16 -2.26 14.55
CA LEU A 183 11.07 -1.51 13.70
C LEU A 183 10.58 -0.05 13.56
N PRO A 184 10.83 0.81 14.57
CA PRO A 184 10.30 2.17 14.58
C PRO A 184 10.75 2.99 13.37
N PHE A 185 9.79 3.63 12.70
CA PHE A 185 10.00 4.44 11.48
C PHE A 185 10.51 3.64 10.28
N ALA A 186 10.26 2.34 10.24
CA ALA A 186 10.56 1.52 9.07
C ALA A 186 9.52 1.71 7.94
N GLY A 187 8.32 2.19 8.27
CA GLY A 187 7.22 2.41 7.32
C GLY A 187 6.46 1.15 6.96
N HIS A 188 5.66 1.23 5.87
CA HIS A 188 4.93 0.08 5.33
C HIS A 188 5.20 -0.07 3.84
N PRO A 189 5.61 -1.27 3.39
CA PRO A 189 6.07 -2.41 4.19
C PRO A 189 7.50 -2.19 4.74
N VAL A 190 7.82 -2.85 5.87
CA VAL A 190 9.15 -2.73 6.50
C VAL A 190 10.28 -3.38 5.70
N GLY A 191 9.95 -4.13 4.64
CA GLY A 191 10.93 -4.81 3.78
C GLY A 191 11.96 -3.86 3.19
N SER A 192 11.56 -2.68 2.71
CA SER A 192 12.46 -1.67 2.17
C SER A 192 13.48 -1.17 3.19
N PHE A 193 13.03 -0.93 4.44
CA PHE A 193 13.92 -0.57 5.54
C PHE A 193 14.94 -1.68 5.86
N LEU A 194 14.47 -2.93 5.93
CA LEU A 194 15.32 -4.08 6.21
C LEU A 194 16.36 -4.31 5.10
N HIS A 195 15.97 -4.07 3.85
CA HIS A 195 16.88 -4.11 2.71
C HIS A 195 17.96 -3.03 2.82
N ASP A 196 17.55 -1.77 3.04
CA ASP A 196 18.49 -0.64 3.22
C ASP A 196 19.48 -0.87 4.37
N ALA A 197 18.97 -1.47 5.46
CA ALA A 197 19.78 -1.79 6.64
C ALA A 197 20.71 -3.00 6.43
N GLY A 198 20.59 -3.72 5.30
CA GLY A 198 21.35 -4.95 5.03
C GLY A 198 20.94 -6.14 5.91
N LEU A 199 19.75 -6.11 6.51
CA LEU A 199 19.31 -7.09 7.51
C LEU A 199 18.20 -8.02 7.02
N LEU A 200 17.66 -7.81 5.82
CA LEU A 200 16.55 -8.62 5.30
C LEU A 200 16.97 -10.10 5.12
N HIS A 201 18.13 -10.34 4.51
CA HIS A 201 18.66 -11.70 4.33
C HIS A 201 18.79 -12.43 5.68
N ARG A 202 19.42 -11.80 6.65
CA ARG A 202 19.61 -12.35 7.98
C ARG A 202 18.26 -12.71 8.64
N LEU A 203 17.26 -11.80 8.56
CA LEU A 203 15.93 -12.05 9.12
C LEU A 203 15.27 -13.27 8.50
N VAL A 204 15.32 -13.39 7.17
CA VAL A 204 14.73 -14.53 6.45
C VAL A 204 15.39 -15.81 6.87
N MET A 205 16.73 -15.86 6.86
CA MET A 205 17.49 -17.09 7.15
C MET A 205 17.38 -17.50 8.62
N GLU A 206 17.57 -16.57 9.56
CA GLU A 206 17.44 -16.90 10.99
C GLU A 206 16.01 -17.33 11.37
N THR A 207 14.98 -16.81 10.67
CA THR A 207 13.59 -17.27 10.88
C THR A 207 13.40 -18.68 10.32
N LEU A 208 13.87 -18.96 9.10
CA LEU A 208 13.80 -20.26 8.47
C LEU A 208 14.54 -21.31 9.32
N ASP A 209 15.72 -20.96 9.82
CA ASP A 209 16.56 -21.88 10.62
C ASP A 209 16.13 -21.94 12.11
N GLY A 210 15.18 -21.11 12.54
CA GLY A 210 14.68 -21.10 13.91
C GLY A 210 15.70 -20.58 14.94
N THR A 211 16.65 -19.74 14.49
CA THR A 211 17.78 -19.22 15.30
C THR A 211 17.65 -17.73 15.65
N LEU A 212 16.51 -17.09 15.29
CA LEU A 212 16.30 -15.66 15.43
C LEU A 212 16.32 -15.20 16.90
N ASP A 213 17.32 -14.41 17.29
CA ASP A 213 17.29 -13.59 18.50
C ASP A 213 16.57 -12.26 18.20
N ALA A 214 15.29 -12.18 18.53
CA ALA A 214 14.48 -10.98 18.25
C ALA A 214 15.03 -9.73 18.95
N ALA A 215 15.50 -9.86 20.19
CA ALA A 215 16.02 -8.72 20.97
C ALA A 215 17.34 -8.21 20.39
N GLY A 216 18.23 -9.13 20.02
CA GLY A 216 19.48 -8.82 19.31
C GLY A 216 19.20 -8.17 17.95
N PHE A 217 18.28 -8.74 17.18
CA PHE A 217 17.89 -8.20 15.90
C PHE A 217 17.31 -6.77 15.99
N GLU A 218 16.44 -6.49 16.97
CA GLU A 218 15.94 -5.13 17.21
C GLU A 218 17.05 -4.14 17.62
N ARG A 219 18.09 -4.57 18.33
CA ARG A 219 19.26 -3.74 18.62
C ARG A 219 20.05 -3.40 17.36
N ASP A 220 20.29 -4.41 16.52
CA ASP A 220 21.06 -4.25 15.29
C ASP A 220 20.32 -3.35 14.29
N THR A 221 19.00 -3.47 14.17
CA THR A 221 18.19 -2.56 13.33
C THR A 221 18.27 -1.11 13.83
N ARG A 222 18.30 -0.88 15.15
CA ARG A 222 18.51 0.47 15.71
C ARG A 222 19.87 1.05 15.38
N ALA A 223 20.90 0.23 15.32
CA ALA A 223 22.23 0.67 14.89
C ALA A 223 22.28 0.98 13.40
N ALA A 224 21.70 0.09 12.56
CA ALA A 224 21.75 0.17 11.10
C ALA A 224 20.85 1.26 10.50
N ARG A 225 19.79 1.71 11.20
CA ARG A 225 18.77 2.65 10.67
C ARG A 225 19.34 3.96 10.10
N ARG A 226 20.53 4.39 10.54
CA ARG A 226 21.20 5.61 10.04
C ARG A 226 21.64 5.50 8.58
N GLY A 227 21.75 4.30 8.03
CA GLY A 227 22.02 4.02 6.64
C GLY A 227 20.78 3.92 5.76
N SER A 228 19.56 3.92 6.33
CA SER A 228 18.34 3.72 5.57
C SER A 228 17.71 5.02 5.10
N ALA A 229 17.54 5.16 3.78
CA ALA A 229 16.77 6.24 3.18
C ALA A 229 15.28 6.17 3.59
N GLN A 230 14.72 4.96 3.64
CA GLN A 230 13.35 4.72 4.10
C GLN A 230 13.12 5.26 5.52
N PHE A 231 14.03 4.96 6.46
CA PHE A 231 13.95 5.45 7.83
C PHE A 231 13.86 6.98 7.89
N TYR A 232 14.72 7.70 7.18
CA TYR A 232 14.72 9.15 7.19
C TYR A 232 13.48 9.75 6.51
N GLY A 233 13.00 9.17 5.42
CA GLY A 233 11.77 9.59 4.75
C GLY A 233 10.55 9.47 5.67
N ILE A 234 10.38 8.32 6.34
CA ILE A 234 9.27 8.10 7.28
C ILE A 234 9.41 8.98 8.53
N LEU A 235 10.62 9.13 9.06
CA LEU A 235 10.87 10.01 10.21
C LEU A 235 10.56 11.47 9.87
N ALA A 236 10.88 11.93 8.65
CA ALA A 236 10.55 13.26 8.16
C ALA A 236 9.03 13.48 8.10
N ALA A 237 8.30 12.53 7.51
CA ALA A 237 6.84 12.59 7.38
C ALA A 237 6.10 12.58 8.74
N ARG A 238 6.74 12.09 9.80
CA ARG A 238 6.19 12.04 11.16
C ARG A 238 6.55 13.25 12.03
N GLN A 239 7.31 14.21 11.51
CA GLN A 239 7.59 15.44 12.27
C GLN A 239 6.33 16.27 12.42
N PRO A 240 6.08 16.89 13.59
CA PRO A 240 4.98 17.82 13.75
C PRO A 240 5.17 19.04 12.84
N SER A 241 4.06 19.64 12.41
CA SER A 241 4.04 20.79 11.51
C SER A 241 4.88 22.00 12.01
N SER A 242 5.07 22.13 13.31
CA SER A 242 5.95 23.15 13.90
C SER A 242 7.46 22.93 13.66
N ARG A 243 7.86 21.74 13.14
CA ARG A 243 9.27 21.36 12.92
C ARG A 243 9.63 21.23 11.44
N HIS A 244 9.08 22.09 10.57
CA HIS A 244 9.32 22.03 9.12
C HIS A 244 10.79 21.96 8.73
N LYS A 245 11.67 22.78 9.35
CA LYS A 245 13.09 22.76 9.02
C LYS A 245 13.73 21.41 9.32
N CYS A 246 13.37 20.78 10.43
CA CYS A 246 13.82 19.44 10.79
C CYS A 246 13.29 18.40 9.79
N ALA A 247 12.01 18.45 9.45
CA ALA A 247 11.38 17.55 8.48
C ALA A 247 12.07 17.61 7.11
N VAL A 248 12.29 18.81 6.58
CA VAL A 248 12.99 19.00 5.31
C VAL A 248 14.42 18.46 5.38
N GLY A 249 15.18 18.75 6.44
CA GLY A 249 16.55 18.24 6.60
C GLY A 249 16.63 16.71 6.66
N LEU A 250 15.66 16.06 7.33
CA LEU A 250 15.56 14.59 7.37
C LEU A 250 15.21 14.02 5.98
N ALA A 251 14.27 14.63 5.26
CA ALA A 251 13.90 14.20 3.91
C ALA A 251 15.06 14.41 2.92
N GLN A 252 15.81 15.50 3.03
CA GLN A 252 17.06 15.71 2.25
C GLN A 252 18.09 14.62 2.55
N ARG A 253 18.20 14.19 3.80
CA ARG A 253 19.09 13.08 4.16
C ARG A 253 18.64 11.77 3.49
N ALA A 254 17.34 11.49 3.41
CA ALA A 254 16.82 10.35 2.67
C ALA A 254 17.24 10.39 1.20
N VAL A 255 17.08 11.54 0.52
CA VAL A 255 17.52 11.73 -0.88
C VAL A 255 19.02 11.55 -1.04
N THR A 256 19.83 12.04 -0.08
CA THR A 256 21.30 11.86 -0.12
C THR A 256 21.71 10.40 -0.02
N LEU A 257 20.99 9.60 0.79
CA LEU A 257 21.29 8.17 0.98
C LEU A 257 20.88 7.34 -0.23
N ASP A 258 19.76 7.67 -0.85
CA ASP A 258 19.28 6.98 -2.04
C ASP A 258 18.61 7.98 -3.00
N PRO A 259 19.37 8.60 -3.91
CA PRO A 259 18.85 9.57 -4.86
C PRO A 259 18.03 8.95 -6.00
N ALA A 260 18.06 7.63 -6.14
CA ALA A 260 17.27 6.89 -7.13
C ALA A 260 15.92 6.43 -6.58
N ARG A 261 15.66 6.56 -5.28
CA ARG A 261 14.43 6.14 -4.64
C ARG A 261 13.32 7.19 -4.80
N PRO A 262 12.22 6.89 -5.49
CA PRO A 262 11.08 7.80 -5.64
C PRO A 262 10.51 8.26 -4.30
N GLY A 263 10.36 7.34 -3.33
CA GLY A 263 9.84 7.64 -1.99
C GLY A 263 10.67 8.65 -1.20
N SER A 264 12.00 8.75 -1.43
CA SER A 264 12.86 9.77 -0.79
C SER A 264 12.52 11.17 -1.30
N HIS A 265 12.38 11.33 -2.61
CA HIS A 265 11.99 12.60 -3.24
C HIS A 265 10.55 12.98 -2.91
N HIS A 266 9.65 11.99 -2.84
CA HIS A 266 8.26 12.21 -2.43
C HIS A 266 8.16 12.72 -0.98
N ALA A 267 8.88 12.11 -0.04
CA ALA A 267 8.95 12.62 1.33
C ALA A 267 9.48 14.05 1.38
N LEU A 268 10.51 14.38 0.58
CA LEU A 268 11.05 15.73 0.47
C LEU A 268 10.01 16.71 -0.08
N ALA A 269 9.30 16.34 -1.14
CA ALA A 269 8.26 17.16 -1.75
C ALA A 269 7.14 17.51 -0.76
N LEU A 270 6.64 16.51 -0.02
CA LEU A 270 5.60 16.72 1.01
C LEU A 270 6.10 17.63 2.15
N CYS A 271 7.34 17.44 2.62
CA CYS A 271 7.93 18.28 3.66
C CYS A 271 8.15 19.73 3.21
N LEU A 272 8.56 19.94 1.95
CA LEU A 272 8.73 21.26 1.35
C LEU A 272 7.37 21.95 1.16
N SER A 273 6.34 21.23 0.68
CA SER A 273 4.97 21.75 0.57
C SER A 273 4.44 22.20 1.93
N ALA A 274 4.60 21.39 2.97
CA ALA A 274 4.21 21.72 4.33
C ALA A 274 4.99 22.92 4.92
N ALA A 275 6.20 23.16 4.43
CA ALA A 275 7.04 24.31 4.80
C ALA A 275 6.75 25.59 3.98
N GLY A 276 5.77 25.56 3.05
CA GLY A 276 5.44 26.67 2.13
C GLY A 276 6.47 26.88 1.00
N ARG A 277 7.42 25.97 0.81
CA ARG A 277 8.47 26.03 -0.22
C ARG A 277 7.97 25.39 -1.52
N HIS A 278 6.92 25.97 -2.10
CA HIS A 278 6.14 25.34 -3.18
C HIS A 278 6.94 25.09 -4.47
N ALA A 279 7.82 26.02 -4.88
CA ALA A 279 8.64 25.84 -6.07
C ALA A 279 9.62 24.65 -5.93
N GLU A 280 10.23 24.49 -4.75
CA GLU A 280 11.14 23.38 -4.49
C GLU A 280 10.38 22.05 -4.32
N ALA A 281 9.17 22.08 -3.75
CA ALA A 281 8.30 20.93 -3.69
C ALA A 281 7.92 20.43 -5.08
N LEU A 282 7.60 21.34 -6.00
CA LEU A 282 7.28 21.01 -7.39
C LEU A 282 8.46 20.32 -8.08
N ALA A 283 9.67 20.87 -7.96
CA ALA A 283 10.88 20.25 -8.52
C ALA A 283 11.13 18.84 -7.95
N ALA A 284 10.85 18.63 -6.65
CA ALA A 284 10.95 17.31 -6.04
C ALA A 284 9.87 16.34 -6.57
N HIS A 285 8.63 16.79 -6.79
CA HIS A 285 7.58 15.96 -7.44
C HIS A 285 7.91 15.62 -8.89
N GLU A 286 8.49 16.54 -9.65
CA GLU A 286 8.98 16.28 -11.02
C GLU A 286 10.04 15.18 -11.01
N ARG A 287 10.93 15.20 -10.02
CA ARG A 287 11.93 14.15 -9.86
C ARG A 287 11.30 12.80 -9.54
N VAL A 288 10.25 12.75 -8.70
CA VAL A 288 9.48 11.52 -8.45
C VAL A 288 8.90 10.97 -9.75
N ALA A 289 8.23 11.84 -10.53
CA ALA A 289 7.60 11.46 -11.80
C ALA A 289 8.59 10.93 -12.86
N ALA A 290 9.83 11.42 -12.82
CA ALA A 290 10.91 10.95 -13.69
C ALA A 290 11.47 9.58 -13.26
N LEU A 291 11.43 9.27 -11.97
CA LEU A 291 11.94 8.01 -11.42
C LEU A 291 10.87 6.89 -11.46
N GLU A 292 9.65 7.22 -11.15
CA GLU A 292 8.56 6.26 -11.08
C GLU A 292 7.22 6.91 -11.44
N ARG A 293 6.49 6.31 -12.38
CA ARG A 293 5.14 6.71 -12.75
C ARG A 293 4.15 5.85 -11.99
N HIS A 294 3.75 6.30 -10.80
CA HIS A 294 2.74 5.65 -9.97
C HIS A 294 1.57 6.61 -9.72
N PRO A 295 0.29 6.15 -9.78
CA PRO A 295 -0.88 7.04 -9.64
C PRO A 295 -0.85 7.90 -8.38
N GLY A 296 -0.47 7.35 -7.23
CA GLY A 296 -0.37 8.08 -5.96
C GLY A 296 0.60 9.26 -6.03
N TYR A 297 1.81 9.04 -6.52
CA TYR A 297 2.81 10.10 -6.67
C TYR A 297 2.36 11.19 -7.66
N MET A 298 1.71 10.77 -8.74
CA MET A 298 1.21 11.70 -9.74
C MET A 298 0.05 12.55 -9.21
N MET A 299 -0.79 12.01 -8.33
CA MET A 299 -1.86 12.77 -7.67
C MET A 299 -1.29 13.85 -6.74
N ASP A 300 -0.28 13.53 -5.94
CA ASP A 300 0.39 14.51 -5.08
C ASP A 300 1.12 15.60 -5.90
N HIS A 301 1.68 15.23 -7.07
CA HIS A 301 2.23 16.21 -8.01
C HIS A 301 1.15 17.16 -8.54
N LEU A 302 -0.02 16.64 -8.92
CA LEU A 302 -1.17 17.48 -9.34
C LEU A 302 -1.63 18.44 -8.26
N ASP A 303 -1.68 17.97 -7.00
CA ASP A 303 -2.02 18.82 -5.86
C ASP A 303 -0.97 19.93 -5.65
N ALA A 304 0.31 19.63 -5.84
CA ALA A 304 1.37 20.64 -5.77
C ALA A 304 1.24 21.69 -6.90
N LEU A 305 0.96 21.29 -8.14
CA LEU A 305 0.70 22.20 -9.27
C LEU A 305 -0.53 23.08 -9.00
N ARG A 306 -1.59 22.51 -8.45
CA ARG A 306 -2.81 23.25 -8.09
C ARG A 306 -2.53 24.29 -7.01
N LEU A 307 -1.73 23.96 -6.00
CA LEU A 307 -1.33 24.91 -4.95
C LEU A 307 -0.41 26.02 -5.49
N ALA A 308 0.42 25.73 -6.48
CA ALA A 308 1.24 26.71 -7.18
C ALA A 308 0.42 27.66 -8.07
N GLY A 309 -0.88 27.37 -8.30
CA GLY A 309 -1.79 28.20 -9.09
C GLY A 309 -1.73 27.94 -10.61
N ASP A 310 -0.92 26.99 -11.05
CA ASP A 310 -0.77 26.65 -12.48
C ASP A 310 -1.82 25.63 -12.93
N THR A 311 -3.07 26.07 -12.97
CA THR A 311 -4.22 25.20 -13.30
C THR A 311 -4.13 24.63 -14.72
N ALA A 312 -3.51 25.37 -15.67
CA ALA A 312 -3.39 24.92 -17.07
C ALA A 312 -2.41 23.74 -17.17
N VAL A 313 -1.24 23.85 -16.55
CA VAL A 313 -0.24 22.78 -16.49
C VAL A 313 -0.80 21.59 -15.72
N ALA A 314 -1.44 21.84 -14.55
CA ALA A 314 -2.08 20.78 -13.79
C ALA A 314 -3.11 19.99 -14.62
N LEU A 315 -3.92 20.68 -15.44
CA LEU A 315 -4.92 20.02 -16.30
C LEU A 315 -4.25 19.18 -17.40
N ALA A 316 -3.21 19.71 -18.05
CA ALA A 316 -2.46 18.97 -19.07
C ALA A 316 -1.82 17.69 -18.47
N VAL A 317 -1.18 17.80 -17.31
CA VAL A 317 -0.60 16.67 -16.58
C VAL A 317 -1.69 15.66 -16.19
N ALA A 318 -2.84 16.12 -15.69
CA ALA A 318 -3.95 15.25 -15.30
C ALA A 318 -4.51 14.44 -16.48
N HIS A 319 -4.60 15.05 -17.67
CA HIS A 319 -4.99 14.31 -18.88
C HIS A 319 -3.95 13.27 -19.30
N GLY A 320 -2.66 13.57 -19.16
CA GLY A 320 -1.57 12.59 -19.38
C GLY A 320 -1.64 11.40 -18.41
N ILE A 321 -1.93 11.67 -17.14
CA ILE A 321 -2.10 10.62 -16.12
C ILE A 321 -3.35 9.78 -16.45
N ARG A 322 -4.48 10.41 -16.80
CA ARG A 322 -5.70 9.71 -17.20
C ARG A 322 -5.48 8.77 -18.40
N ALA A 323 -4.66 9.15 -19.35
CA ALA A 323 -4.34 8.29 -20.49
C ALA A 323 -3.61 7.01 -20.06
N ALA A 324 -2.75 7.09 -19.06
CA ALA A 324 -2.04 5.94 -18.50
C ALA A 324 -2.91 5.09 -17.56
N TRP A 325 -3.82 5.72 -16.80
CA TRP A 325 -4.70 5.06 -15.83
C TRP A 325 -6.18 5.47 -16.02
N PRO A 326 -6.82 5.05 -17.11
CA PRO A 326 -8.17 5.50 -17.46
C PRO A 326 -9.26 5.08 -16.47
N HIS A 327 -8.99 4.06 -15.65
CA HIS A 327 -9.93 3.54 -14.64
C HIS A 327 -9.67 4.06 -13.22
N HIS A 328 -8.76 5.02 -13.05
CA HIS A 328 -8.48 5.58 -11.72
C HIS A 328 -9.45 6.73 -11.40
N ALA A 329 -10.48 6.46 -10.59
CA ALA A 329 -11.56 7.42 -10.27
C ALA A 329 -11.06 8.77 -9.74
N GLY A 330 -10.01 8.77 -8.89
CA GLY A 330 -9.42 10.00 -8.35
C GLY A 330 -8.92 10.97 -9.41
N ILE A 331 -8.32 10.47 -10.50
CA ILE A 331 -7.81 11.32 -11.59
C ILE A 331 -8.96 12.03 -12.31
N HIS A 332 -10.06 11.32 -12.59
CA HIS A 332 -11.25 11.93 -13.17
C HIS A 332 -11.84 13.01 -12.26
N ASN A 333 -11.90 12.76 -10.95
CA ASN A 333 -12.36 13.78 -10.00
C ASN A 333 -11.43 15.00 -9.96
N THR A 334 -10.11 14.81 -9.98
CA THR A 334 -9.15 15.93 -10.02
C THR A 334 -9.30 16.77 -11.28
N ILE A 335 -9.50 16.15 -12.46
CA ILE A 335 -9.81 16.89 -13.70
C ILE A 335 -11.11 17.69 -13.53
N ALA A 336 -12.15 17.10 -12.94
CA ALA A 336 -13.40 17.81 -12.66
C ALA A 336 -13.19 19.04 -11.75
N GLU A 337 -12.36 18.93 -10.71
CA GLU A 337 -12.04 20.05 -9.82
C GLU A 337 -11.25 21.16 -10.54
N LEU A 338 -10.28 20.79 -11.38
CA LEU A 338 -9.49 21.73 -12.18
C LEU A 338 -10.37 22.49 -13.20
N LEU A 339 -11.25 21.79 -13.94
CA LEU A 339 -12.20 22.40 -14.88
C LEU A 339 -13.19 23.31 -14.14
N ARG A 340 -13.66 22.91 -12.97
CA ARG A 340 -14.51 23.73 -12.11
C ARG A 340 -13.79 25.04 -11.68
N ALA A 341 -12.50 24.98 -11.39
CA ALA A 341 -11.70 26.16 -11.07
C ALA A 341 -11.58 27.10 -12.29
N GLN A 342 -11.51 26.55 -13.49
CA GLN A 342 -11.56 27.31 -14.76
C GLN A 342 -12.97 27.76 -15.17
N ARG A 343 -13.99 27.52 -14.33
CA ARG A 343 -15.41 27.83 -14.58
C ARG A 343 -16.07 26.99 -15.69
N ASP A 344 -15.41 25.97 -16.19
CA ASP A 344 -16.04 24.97 -17.07
C ASP A 344 -16.83 23.95 -16.25
N VAL A 345 -18.04 24.36 -15.85
CA VAL A 345 -18.91 23.53 -15.01
C VAL A 345 -19.46 22.32 -15.79
N ARG A 346 -19.64 22.43 -17.13
CA ARG A 346 -20.14 21.31 -17.96
C ARG A 346 -19.08 20.25 -18.14
N GLY A 347 -17.87 20.63 -18.52
CA GLY A 347 -16.72 19.71 -18.59
C GLY A 347 -16.46 19.03 -17.24
N ALA A 348 -16.48 19.82 -16.15
CA ALA A 348 -16.31 19.30 -14.79
C ALA A 348 -17.37 18.23 -14.44
N LEU A 349 -18.65 18.44 -14.82
CA LEU A 349 -19.70 17.46 -14.54
C LEU A 349 -19.43 16.13 -15.25
N GLY A 350 -19.05 16.14 -16.53
CA GLY A 350 -18.75 14.93 -17.28
C GLY A 350 -17.64 14.07 -16.63
N PHE A 351 -16.56 14.70 -16.17
CA PHE A 351 -15.49 13.99 -15.46
C PHE A 351 -15.89 13.53 -14.07
N ALA A 352 -16.67 14.31 -13.32
CA ALA A 352 -17.19 13.89 -12.01
C ALA A 352 -18.13 12.68 -12.12
N GLU A 353 -18.95 12.61 -13.17
CA GLU A 353 -19.80 11.44 -13.46
C GLU A 353 -18.99 10.20 -13.80
N GLN A 354 -17.89 10.35 -14.56
CA GLN A 354 -16.94 9.26 -14.81
C GLN A 354 -16.29 8.77 -13.51
N ALA A 355 -15.84 9.68 -12.63
CA ALA A 355 -15.30 9.31 -11.33
C ALA A 355 -16.32 8.53 -10.47
N MET A 356 -17.57 8.99 -10.46
CA MET A 356 -18.67 8.32 -9.75
C MET A 356 -19.01 6.95 -10.35
N ALA A 357 -18.92 6.80 -11.67
CA ALA A 357 -19.16 5.51 -12.34
C ALA A 357 -18.06 4.49 -12.01
N LEU A 358 -16.79 4.94 -11.92
CA LEU A 358 -15.63 4.11 -11.57
C LEU A 358 -15.62 3.71 -10.08
N ASP A 359 -16.16 4.55 -9.18
CA ASP A 359 -16.30 4.26 -7.76
C ASP A 359 -17.66 4.75 -7.24
N PRO A 360 -18.75 3.98 -7.48
CA PRO A 360 -20.11 4.34 -7.05
C PRO A 360 -20.27 4.41 -5.52
N GLY A 361 -19.41 3.71 -4.77
CA GLY A 361 -19.41 3.70 -3.31
C GLY A 361 -18.91 5.01 -2.68
N SER A 362 -18.19 5.85 -3.43
CA SER A 362 -17.61 7.08 -2.90
C SER A 362 -18.67 8.16 -2.65
N ALA A 363 -18.88 8.51 -1.37
CA ALA A 363 -19.74 9.65 -1.00
C ALA A 363 -19.17 10.99 -1.51
N HIS A 364 -17.84 11.08 -1.64
CA HIS A 364 -17.17 12.27 -2.16
C HIS A 364 -17.56 12.53 -3.62
N TYR A 365 -17.45 11.53 -4.50
CA TYR A 365 -17.77 11.70 -5.91
C TYR A 365 -19.27 11.97 -6.14
N ARG A 366 -20.15 11.28 -5.40
CA ARG A 366 -21.60 11.58 -5.42
C ARG A 366 -21.89 13.04 -5.06
N ARG A 367 -21.23 13.55 -4.03
CA ARG A 367 -21.37 14.96 -3.59
C ARG A 367 -20.86 15.92 -4.69
N THR A 368 -19.71 15.65 -5.30
CA THR A 368 -19.15 16.47 -6.39
C THR A 368 -20.14 16.58 -7.55
N VAL A 369 -20.71 15.45 -8.01
CA VAL A 369 -21.74 15.41 -9.07
C VAL A 369 -22.98 16.23 -8.67
N ALA A 370 -23.49 16.03 -7.45
CA ALA A 370 -24.67 16.76 -6.98
C ALA A 370 -24.46 18.27 -6.97
N VAL A 371 -23.29 18.75 -6.49
CA VAL A 371 -22.94 20.17 -6.47
C VAL A 371 -22.83 20.75 -7.89
N LEU A 372 -22.21 20.03 -8.83
CA LEU A 372 -22.05 20.49 -10.20
C LEU A 372 -23.39 20.53 -10.95
N ARG A 373 -24.25 19.52 -10.77
CA ARG A 373 -25.63 19.50 -11.32
C ARG A 373 -26.45 20.68 -10.79
N ALA A 374 -26.38 20.96 -9.49
CA ALA A 374 -27.09 22.09 -8.90
C ALA A 374 -26.66 23.44 -9.51
N LYS A 375 -25.35 23.60 -9.85
CA LYS A 375 -24.85 24.82 -10.50
C LYS A 375 -25.32 24.97 -11.95
N LEU A 376 -25.61 23.91 -12.64
CA LEU A 376 -26.11 23.90 -14.02
C LEU A 376 -27.64 23.98 -14.10
N HIS A 377 -28.34 23.90 -12.94
CA HIS A 377 -29.79 23.96 -12.95
C HIS A 377 -30.30 25.34 -13.38
N PRO A 378 -31.30 25.43 -14.26
CA PRO A 378 -31.79 26.70 -14.80
C PRO A 378 -32.25 27.71 -13.75
N LEU A 379 -32.71 27.20 -12.58
CA LEU A 379 -33.17 28.00 -11.45
C LEU A 379 -32.04 28.41 -10.46
N ALA A 380 -30.80 28.00 -10.68
CA ALA A 380 -29.70 28.28 -9.76
C ALA A 380 -29.49 29.81 -9.52
N PRO A 381 -29.59 30.70 -10.54
CA PRO A 381 -29.50 32.14 -10.30
C PRO A 381 -30.61 32.69 -9.38
N HIS A 382 -31.83 32.17 -9.56
CA HIS A 382 -32.99 32.62 -8.76
C HIS A 382 -32.96 32.12 -7.33
N LEU A 383 -32.41 30.93 -7.09
CA LEU A 383 -32.24 30.37 -5.75
C LEU A 383 -31.13 31.08 -4.95
N ALA A 384 -30.04 31.43 -5.61
CA ALA A 384 -28.96 32.22 -4.99
C ALA A 384 -29.42 33.64 -4.62
N THR A 385 -30.19 34.31 -5.49
CA THR A 385 -30.77 35.63 -5.21
C THR A 385 -31.80 35.56 -4.08
N ARG A 386 -32.60 34.50 -4.03
CA ARG A 386 -33.59 34.30 -2.97
C ARG A 386 -32.95 33.99 -1.61
N ALA A 387 -31.84 33.25 -1.58
CA ALA A 387 -31.05 32.99 -0.37
C ALA A 387 -30.39 34.26 0.16
N LEU A 388 -29.82 35.10 -0.72
CA LEU A 388 -29.26 36.41 -0.36
C LEU A 388 -30.33 37.36 0.16
N PHE A 389 -31.54 37.38 -0.45
CA PHE A 389 -32.68 38.17 0.03
C PHE A 389 -33.19 37.73 1.41
N LEU A 390 -33.21 36.41 1.67
CA LEU A 390 -33.59 35.83 2.97
C LEU A 390 -32.54 36.12 4.06
N CYS A 391 -31.27 36.08 3.73
CA CYS A 391 -30.17 36.46 4.64
C CYS A 391 -30.20 37.98 4.96
N ALA A 392 -30.44 38.82 3.93
CA ALA A 392 -30.57 40.25 4.12
C ALA A 392 -31.82 40.64 4.98
N ARG A 393 -32.93 39.93 4.78
CA ARG A 393 -34.14 40.14 5.60
C ARG A 393 -33.98 39.71 7.06
N LYS A 394 -33.21 38.62 7.32
CA LYS A 394 -32.83 38.22 8.69
C LYS A 394 -31.88 39.22 9.36
N ALA A 395 -30.98 39.84 8.59
CA ALA A 395 -30.05 40.85 9.12
C ALA A 395 -30.75 42.20 9.40
N LEU A 396 -31.83 42.51 8.69
CA LEU A 396 -32.59 43.76 8.84
C LEU A 396 -33.84 43.64 9.74
N GLY A 397 -34.23 42.41 10.11
CA GLY A 397 -35.44 42.16 10.94
C GLY A 397 -35.17 41.86 12.40
N GLY A 398 -33.98 42.13 12.90
CA GLY A 398 -33.56 42.01 14.31
C GLY A 398 -33.52 43.37 15.01
N ARG A 399 -34.70 44.06 15.12
CA ARG A 399 -34.97 45.10 16.14
C ARG A 399 -36.35 44.89 16.67
#